data_33d1ed629363642d4a58a6ac14b92d52
#
_entry.id   33d1ed629363642d4a58a6ac14b92d52
#
_cell.length_a   1.000
_cell.length_b   1.000
_cell.length_c   1.000
_cell.angle_alpha   90.00
_cell.angle_beta   90.00
_cell.angle_gamma   90.00
#
_symmetry.space_group_name_H-M   'P 1'
#
loop_
_entity.id
_entity.type
_entity.pdbx_description
1 polymer ?
#
loop_
_entity_poly.entity_id
_entity_poly.type
_entity_poly.pdbx_seq_one_letter_code
_entity_poly.pdbx_strand_id
1 'polypeptide(L)'
;MTMSQKILAKHAGLESVREGQLIRAKLDMVLGNDITSPVAINEFNKAGFGGIFNKDKISLVMDHFTPNKDIKAATQCKQCREFAGKYDITNYYDVGEMGIEHALLPEKGLIGPGELCIGADSHTCTYGALGAFSTGVGSTDMAAGMATGEAWFKVPSAIKFNLTGKLNKYVSGKDVILHIIGMIGVDGALYQSMEFTGEGLKSLSIDDRLCIANMAIEAGAKNGIFEVDEITMAYMKERADRDFDIFKADEDAVYSRVIDIDLSTVKQTVSFPHLPENTKIVDEITEDIKIDQAVIGSCTNGRISDMRIAAEILKGKHIAKGVRCIVIPGTQKVYLQCIKEGLAEIFVNAGCVLSTPTCGPCLGGHMGILAAGERAISTTNRNFVGRMGHVDSEVYLASPAVAAASAVAGKITGIK
;
A
#
# COMPACT_ATOMS: atom_id res chain seq x y z
N MET A 1 17.78 -8.64 -19.10
CA MET A 1 16.39 -8.54 -18.61
C MET A 1 16.35 -7.73 -17.32
N THR A 2 15.28 -6.96 -17.10
CA THR A 2 14.98 -6.29 -15.82
C THR A 2 14.51 -7.29 -14.75
N MET A 3 14.40 -6.88 -13.49
CA MET A 3 13.88 -7.76 -12.42
C MET A 3 12.48 -8.29 -12.76
N SER A 4 11.59 -7.39 -13.16
CA SER A 4 10.21 -7.73 -13.52
C SER A 4 10.13 -8.73 -14.68
N GLN A 5 10.97 -8.54 -15.71
CA GLN A 5 11.03 -9.47 -16.84
C GLN A 5 11.50 -10.86 -16.42
N LYS A 6 12.49 -10.97 -15.52
CA LYS A 6 12.98 -12.28 -15.04
C LYS A 6 11.91 -13.03 -14.26
N ILE A 7 11.17 -12.34 -13.36
CA ILE A 7 10.08 -12.96 -12.61
C ILE A 7 8.99 -13.45 -13.56
N LEU A 8 8.58 -12.62 -14.52
CA LEU A 8 7.56 -12.97 -15.51
C LEU A 8 7.99 -14.12 -16.42
N ALA A 9 9.25 -14.13 -16.88
CA ALA A 9 9.81 -15.22 -17.69
C ALA A 9 9.73 -16.55 -16.96
N LYS A 10 10.21 -16.59 -15.70
CA LYS A 10 10.15 -17.80 -14.85
C LYS A 10 8.72 -18.34 -14.73
N HIS A 11 7.76 -17.48 -14.41
CA HIS A 11 6.36 -17.89 -14.20
C HIS A 11 5.65 -18.28 -15.50
N ALA A 12 6.13 -17.78 -16.64
CA ALA A 12 5.66 -18.20 -17.97
C ALA A 12 6.35 -19.47 -18.49
N GLY A 13 7.37 -19.99 -17.79
CA GLY A 13 8.17 -21.13 -18.26
C GLY A 13 9.03 -20.80 -19.48
N LEU A 14 9.45 -19.54 -19.61
CA LEU A 14 10.25 -19.03 -20.73
C LEU A 14 11.67 -18.69 -20.26
N GLU A 15 12.67 -18.88 -21.11
CA GLU A 15 14.06 -18.47 -20.82
C GLU A 15 14.20 -16.95 -20.75
N SER A 16 13.43 -16.23 -21.58
CA SER A 16 13.42 -14.77 -21.62
C SER A 16 12.09 -14.22 -22.10
N VAL A 17 11.82 -12.97 -21.73
CA VAL A 17 10.69 -12.18 -22.24
C VAL A 17 11.16 -10.80 -22.63
N ARG A 18 10.39 -10.13 -23.49
CA ARG A 18 10.66 -8.75 -23.92
C ARG A 18 9.45 -7.85 -23.65
N GLU A 19 9.70 -6.55 -23.53
CA GLU A 19 8.67 -5.54 -23.43
C GLU A 19 7.59 -5.72 -24.50
N GLY A 20 6.33 -5.56 -24.12
CA GLY A 20 5.17 -5.67 -24.99
C GLY A 20 4.74 -7.10 -25.33
N GLN A 21 5.55 -8.12 -24.99
CA GLN A 21 5.19 -9.52 -25.22
C GLN A 21 3.97 -9.91 -24.37
N LEU A 22 3.00 -10.59 -24.99
CA LEU A 22 1.89 -11.22 -24.29
C LEU A 22 2.32 -12.61 -23.82
N ILE A 23 2.15 -12.86 -22.53
CA ILE A 23 2.49 -14.13 -21.89
C ILE A 23 1.34 -14.60 -21.00
N ARG A 24 1.28 -15.92 -20.77
CA ARG A 24 0.49 -16.52 -19.70
C ARG A 24 1.45 -17.02 -18.64
N ALA A 25 1.22 -16.63 -17.39
CA ALA A 25 2.11 -16.94 -16.28
C ALA A 25 1.35 -17.57 -15.11
N LYS A 26 2.00 -18.50 -14.41
CA LYS A 26 1.49 -19.14 -13.19
C LYS A 26 1.55 -18.16 -12.01
N LEU A 27 0.55 -18.24 -11.14
CA LEU A 27 0.41 -17.37 -9.98
C LEU A 27 0.84 -18.08 -8.70
N ASP A 28 1.54 -17.35 -7.83
CA ASP A 28 1.84 -17.81 -6.48
C ASP A 28 0.78 -17.38 -5.47
N MET A 29 0.12 -16.24 -5.72
CA MET A 29 -0.94 -15.75 -4.86
C MET A 29 -2.00 -14.99 -5.66
N VAL A 30 -3.27 -15.21 -5.30
CA VAL A 30 -4.42 -14.40 -5.74
C VAL A 30 -5.09 -13.83 -4.53
N LEU A 31 -5.26 -12.50 -4.46
CA LEU A 31 -5.85 -11.84 -3.31
C LEU A 31 -7.05 -10.97 -3.64
N GLY A 32 -7.89 -10.76 -2.64
CA GLY A 32 -9.01 -9.83 -2.70
C GLY A 32 -9.57 -9.51 -1.32
N ASN A 33 -10.42 -8.50 -1.28
CA ASN A 33 -11.00 -7.93 -0.08
C ASN A 33 -12.54 -7.97 -0.10
N ASP A 34 -13.19 -7.48 0.94
CA ASP A 34 -14.65 -7.47 1.08
C ASP A 34 -15.41 -6.59 0.06
N ILE A 35 -14.70 -5.74 -0.71
CA ILE A 35 -15.29 -4.97 -1.81
C ILE A 35 -15.22 -5.75 -3.13
N THR A 36 -14.06 -6.26 -3.45
CA THR A 36 -13.75 -6.80 -4.78
C THR A 36 -14.00 -8.30 -4.89
N SER A 37 -13.78 -9.06 -3.81
CA SER A 37 -14.03 -10.50 -3.79
C SER A 37 -15.48 -10.90 -4.08
N PRO A 38 -16.52 -10.22 -3.56
CA PRO A 38 -17.90 -10.56 -3.92
C PRO A 38 -18.16 -10.47 -5.43
N VAL A 39 -17.56 -9.48 -6.10
CA VAL A 39 -17.67 -9.34 -7.56
C VAL A 39 -16.94 -10.48 -8.26
N ALA A 40 -15.72 -10.80 -7.84
CA ALA A 40 -14.94 -11.90 -8.39
C ALA A 40 -15.64 -13.27 -8.17
N ILE A 41 -16.22 -13.50 -7.00
CA ILE A 41 -17.00 -14.71 -6.68
C ILE A 41 -18.23 -14.85 -7.60
N ASN A 42 -18.92 -13.73 -7.86
CA ASN A 42 -20.04 -13.74 -8.79
C ASN A 42 -19.61 -14.10 -10.22
N GLU A 43 -18.51 -13.53 -10.70
CA GLU A 43 -17.95 -13.85 -12.02
C GLU A 43 -17.43 -15.31 -12.08
N PHE A 44 -16.80 -15.78 -11.00
CA PHE A 44 -16.38 -17.17 -10.85
C PHE A 44 -17.56 -18.14 -11.00
N ASN A 45 -18.67 -17.87 -10.33
CA ASN A 45 -19.88 -18.69 -10.39
C ASN A 45 -20.54 -18.62 -11.77
N LYS A 46 -20.65 -17.44 -12.39
CA LYS A 46 -21.22 -17.25 -13.75
C LYS A 46 -20.42 -18.00 -14.81
N ALA A 47 -19.10 -18.00 -14.71
CA ALA A 47 -18.22 -18.72 -15.62
C ALA A 47 -18.31 -20.25 -15.49
N GLY A 48 -18.97 -20.74 -14.44
CA GLY A 48 -19.15 -22.17 -14.21
C GLY A 48 -17.86 -22.90 -13.85
N PHE A 49 -16.90 -22.22 -13.23
CA PHE A 49 -15.67 -22.87 -12.77
C PHE A 49 -15.97 -23.95 -11.74
N GLY A 50 -15.41 -25.14 -11.94
CA GLY A 50 -15.68 -26.33 -11.10
C GLY A 50 -14.97 -26.33 -9.74
N GLY A 51 -13.98 -25.45 -9.56
CA GLY A 51 -13.18 -25.38 -8.33
C GLY A 51 -12.10 -24.31 -8.41
N ILE A 52 -11.38 -24.14 -7.32
CA ILE A 52 -10.22 -23.25 -7.22
C ILE A 52 -8.93 -24.03 -7.52
N PHE A 53 -7.88 -23.32 -7.97
CA PHE A 53 -6.61 -23.97 -8.32
C PHE A 53 -5.83 -24.48 -7.10
N ASN A 54 -5.82 -23.71 -6.01
CA ASN A 54 -5.12 -24.06 -4.79
C ASN A 54 -5.64 -23.20 -3.61
N LYS A 55 -6.11 -23.85 -2.54
CA LYS A 55 -6.66 -23.21 -1.36
C LYS A 55 -5.65 -22.38 -0.55
N ASP A 56 -4.36 -22.77 -0.61
CA ASP A 56 -3.27 -22.11 0.13
C ASP A 56 -2.72 -20.89 -0.61
N LYS A 57 -3.06 -20.74 -1.91
CA LYS A 57 -2.60 -19.66 -2.78
C LYS A 57 -3.70 -18.63 -3.10
N ILE A 58 -4.76 -18.62 -2.33
CA ILE A 58 -5.82 -17.60 -2.38
C ILE A 58 -5.91 -16.95 -1.00
N SER A 59 -5.93 -15.62 -0.97
CA SER A 59 -6.15 -14.85 0.26
C SER A 59 -7.37 -13.94 0.11
N LEU A 60 -8.29 -14.00 1.09
CA LEU A 60 -9.45 -13.14 1.18
C LEU A 60 -9.41 -12.39 2.51
N VAL A 61 -9.32 -11.06 2.47
CA VAL A 61 -9.16 -10.21 3.65
C VAL A 61 -10.37 -9.28 3.78
N MET A 62 -11.05 -9.36 4.91
CA MET A 62 -12.20 -8.51 5.22
C MET A 62 -11.72 -7.27 5.98
N ASP A 63 -11.36 -6.19 5.25
CA ASP A 63 -10.66 -5.03 5.82
C ASP A 63 -11.24 -3.65 5.46
N HIS A 64 -12.09 -3.55 4.43
CA HIS A 64 -12.60 -2.25 4.00
C HIS A 64 -13.82 -1.78 4.78
N PHE A 65 -14.76 -2.68 5.05
CA PHE A 65 -16.04 -2.36 5.71
C PHE A 65 -16.23 -3.09 7.03
N THR A 66 -15.17 -3.61 7.59
CA THR A 66 -15.18 -4.32 8.87
C THR A 66 -14.67 -3.45 10.03
N PRO A 67 -15.25 -3.57 11.24
CA PRO A 67 -16.51 -4.26 11.52
C PRO A 67 -17.63 -3.71 10.65
N ASN A 68 -18.55 -4.56 10.20
CA ASN A 68 -19.49 -4.21 9.11
C ASN A 68 -20.23 -2.89 9.38
N LYS A 69 -20.12 -1.93 8.46
CA LYS A 69 -20.70 -0.60 8.57
C LYS A 69 -22.23 -0.57 8.33
N ASP A 70 -22.74 -1.53 7.55
CA ASP A 70 -24.14 -1.64 7.18
C ASP A 70 -24.50 -3.09 6.76
N ILE A 71 -25.79 -3.31 6.46
CA ILE A 71 -26.31 -4.63 6.06
C ILE A 71 -25.67 -5.11 4.74
N LYS A 72 -25.38 -4.21 3.80
CA LYS A 72 -24.74 -4.55 2.52
C LYS A 72 -23.32 -5.05 2.75
N ALA A 73 -22.53 -4.36 3.56
CA ALA A 73 -21.18 -4.79 3.96
C ALA A 73 -21.21 -6.15 4.65
N ALA A 74 -22.15 -6.37 5.59
CA ALA A 74 -22.32 -7.66 6.26
C ALA A 74 -22.63 -8.78 5.26
N THR A 75 -23.46 -8.52 4.26
CA THR A 75 -23.79 -9.48 3.20
C THR A 75 -22.57 -9.82 2.33
N GLN A 76 -21.76 -8.81 1.99
CA GLN A 76 -20.52 -9.01 1.22
C GLN A 76 -19.51 -9.87 1.99
N CYS A 77 -19.26 -9.56 3.27
CA CYS A 77 -18.38 -10.37 4.12
C CYS A 77 -18.91 -11.80 4.29
N LYS A 78 -20.24 -11.96 4.45
CA LYS A 78 -20.86 -13.30 4.52
C LYS A 78 -20.59 -14.11 3.23
N GLN A 79 -20.77 -13.50 2.06
CA GLN A 79 -20.50 -14.15 0.78
C GLN A 79 -19.03 -14.63 0.66
N CYS A 80 -18.08 -13.79 1.08
CA CYS A 80 -16.66 -14.15 1.10
C CYS A 80 -16.39 -15.31 2.07
N ARG A 81 -16.99 -15.27 3.27
CA ARG A 81 -16.86 -16.34 4.28
C ARG A 81 -17.41 -17.66 3.80
N GLU A 82 -18.58 -17.65 3.16
CA GLU A 82 -19.22 -18.84 2.60
C GLU A 82 -18.39 -19.44 1.45
N PHE A 83 -17.83 -18.57 0.60
CA PHE A 83 -16.91 -19.02 -0.46
C PHE A 83 -15.62 -19.62 0.10
N ALA A 84 -15.00 -18.96 1.10
CA ALA A 84 -13.81 -19.47 1.77
C ALA A 84 -14.08 -20.83 2.44
N GLY A 85 -15.21 -20.97 3.13
CA GLY A 85 -15.61 -22.22 3.75
C GLY A 85 -15.91 -23.33 2.72
N LYS A 86 -16.55 -22.99 1.60
CA LYS A 86 -16.86 -23.97 0.53
C LYS A 86 -15.60 -24.59 -0.07
N TYR A 87 -14.54 -23.81 -0.23
CA TYR A 87 -13.30 -24.26 -0.87
C TYR A 87 -12.16 -24.48 0.11
N ASP A 88 -12.44 -24.41 1.43
CA ASP A 88 -11.46 -24.58 2.51
C ASP A 88 -10.23 -23.66 2.35
N ILE A 89 -10.46 -22.39 1.95
CA ILE A 89 -9.39 -21.42 1.72
C ILE A 89 -8.65 -21.16 3.03
N THR A 90 -7.35 -21.42 3.02
CA THR A 90 -6.48 -21.32 4.21
C THR A 90 -6.28 -19.87 4.65
N ASN A 91 -6.14 -18.94 3.71
CA ASN A 91 -5.82 -17.54 4.00
C ASN A 91 -7.07 -16.66 3.96
N TYR A 92 -8.03 -16.93 4.84
CA TYR A 92 -9.22 -16.10 5.05
C TYR A 92 -9.10 -15.34 6.37
N TYR A 93 -9.19 -14.02 6.31
CA TYR A 93 -9.00 -13.13 7.47
C TYR A 93 -10.22 -12.23 7.65
N ASP A 94 -10.87 -12.32 8.81
CA ASP A 94 -12.07 -11.55 9.20
C ASP A 94 -11.87 -10.96 10.60
N VAL A 95 -12.92 -10.43 11.20
CA VAL A 95 -12.90 -9.93 12.59
C VAL A 95 -12.35 -10.99 13.53
N GLY A 96 -11.34 -10.61 14.32
CA GLY A 96 -10.55 -11.53 15.17
C GLY A 96 -9.11 -11.73 14.65
N GLU A 97 -8.89 -11.65 13.36
CA GLU A 97 -7.57 -11.68 12.71
C GLU A 97 -7.38 -10.52 11.71
N MET A 98 -7.96 -9.37 12.04
CA MET A 98 -8.05 -8.22 11.15
C MET A 98 -6.69 -7.60 10.83
N GLY A 99 -6.60 -7.12 9.60
CA GLY A 99 -5.54 -6.26 9.13
C GLY A 99 -5.89 -5.75 7.75
N ILE A 100 -5.40 -4.56 7.41
CA ILE A 100 -5.48 -4.04 6.04
C ILE A 100 -4.65 -4.97 5.16
N GLU A 101 -5.20 -5.49 4.07
CA GLU A 101 -4.61 -6.58 3.27
C GLU A 101 -3.13 -6.33 2.93
N HIS A 102 -2.78 -5.14 2.47
CA HIS A 102 -1.40 -4.81 2.09
C HIS A 102 -0.45 -4.51 3.28
N ALA A 103 -0.95 -4.55 4.51
CA ALA A 103 -0.14 -4.60 5.72
C ALA A 103 -0.12 -6.02 6.31
N LEU A 104 -1.24 -6.73 6.23
CA LEU A 104 -1.42 -8.06 6.81
C LEU A 104 -0.64 -9.15 6.06
N LEU A 105 -0.72 -9.17 4.71
CA LEU A 105 -0.08 -10.24 3.94
C LEU A 105 1.46 -10.22 4.04
N PRO A 106 2.14 -9.06 3.99
CA PRO A 106 3.56 -8.98 4.30
C PRO A 106 3.89 -9.44 5.72
N GLU A 107 3.08 -9.03 6.71
CA GLU A 107 3.27 -9.42 8.11
C GLU A 107 3.16 -10.94 8.32
N LYS A 108 2.28 -11.59 7.55
CA LYS A 108 2.07 -13.06 7.56
C LYS A 108 3.09 -13.81 6.69
N GLY A 109 3.95 -13.12 5.93
CA GLY A 109 4.93 -13.75 5.05
C GLY A 109 4.33 -14.51 3.86
N LEU A 110 3.10 -14.16 3.45
CA LEU A 110 2.38 -14.90 2.40
C LEU A 110 2.95 -14.67 1.00
N ILE A 111 3.62 -13.54 0.79
CA ILE A 111 4.23 -13.17 -0.48
C ILE A 111 5.67 -12.74 -0.22
N GLY A 112 6.60 -13.19 -1.05
CA GLY A 112 8.02 -12.90 -0.90
C GLY A 112 8.77 -12.76 -2.22
N PRO A 113 10.11 -12.70 -2.15
CA PRO A 113 10.97 -12.49 -3.30
C PRO A 113 10.72 -13.44 -4.46
N GLY A 114 10.66 -12.91 -5.67
CA GLY A 114 10.55 -13.68 -6.90
C GLY A 114 9.19 -14.32 -7.15
N GLU A 115 8.19 -14.09 -6.29
CA GLU A 115 6.82 -14.59 -6.45
C GLU A 115 5.99 -13.67 -7.36
N LEU A 116 4.95 -14.24 -7.99
CA LEU A 116 4.00 -13.55 -8.86
C LEU A 116 2.62 -13.52 -8.22
N CYS A 117 2.15 -12.31 -7.90
CA CYS A 117 0.88 -12.09 -7.21
C CYS A 117 -0.05 -11.17 -8.02
N ILE A 118 -1.34 -11.53 -8.07
CA ILE A 118 -2.39 -10.63 -8.53
C ILE A 118 -3.43 -10.40 -7.44
N GLY A 119 -4.06 -9.24 -7.47
CA GLY A 119 -5.16 -8.92 -6.56
C GLY A 119 -6.18 -8.00 -7.21
N ALA A 120 -7.43 -8.13 -6.81
CA ALA A 120 -8.47 -7.22 -7.29
C ALA A 120 -8.48 -5.90 -6.50
N ASP A 121 -7.31 -5.47 -6.06
CA ASP A 121 -7.06 -4.15 -5.48
C ASP A 121 -5.88 -3.48 -6.20
N SER A 122 -5.99 -2.19 -6.46
CA SER A 122 -4.95 -1.45 -7.20
C SER A 122 -3.62 -1.36 -6.44
N HIS A 123 -3.64 -1.40 -5.10
CA HIS A 123 -2.41 -1.34 -4.29
C HIS A 123 -1.75 -2.72 -4.08
N THR A 124 -2.18 -3.75 -4.80
CA THR A 124 -1.49 -5.06 -4.86
C THR A 124 -0.01 -4.92 -5.22
N CYS A 125 0.40 -3.83 -5.89
CA CYS A 125 1.80 -3.51 -6.17
C CYS A 125 2.69 -3.40 -4.92
N THR A 126 2.12 -3.29 -3.72
CA THR A 126 2.84 -3.17 -2.43
C THR A 126 3.91 -4.25 -2.23
N TYR A 127 3.66 -5.48 -2.65
CA TYR A 127 4.57 -6.61 -2.39
C TYR A 127 5.85 -6.57 -3.22
N GLY A 128 5.93 -5.68 -4.19
CA GLY A 128 7.19 -5.38 -4.87
C GLY A 128 8.29 -4.86 -3.93
N ALA A 129 7.93 -4.30 -2.79
CA ALA A 129 8.87 -3.96 -1.71
C ALA A 129 9.67 -5.16 -1.20
N LEU A 130 9.13 -6.37 -1.35
CA LEU A 130 9.74 -7.63 -0.97
C LEU A 130 10.40 -8.34 -2.16
N GLY A 131 10.46 -7.70 -3.33
CA GLY A 131 11.03 -8.29 -4.55
C GLY A 131 10.08 -9.22 -5.31
N ALA A 132 8.76 -9.13 -5.09
CA ALA A 132 7.75 -9.84 -5.85
C ALA A 132 7.29 -9.03 -7.06
N PHE A 133 6.88 -9.68 -8.15
CA PHE A 133 6.07 -9.01 -9.16
C PHE A 133 4.60 -9.10 -8.73
N SER A 134 4.05 -8.01 -8.28
CA SER A 134 2.68 -7.95 -7.79
C SER A 134 1.93 -6.80 -8.43
N THR A 135 0.68 -7.04 -8.86
CA THR A 135 -0.09 -6.04 -9.61
C THR A 135 -1.59 -6.18 -9.40
N GLY A 136 -2.27 -5.03 -9.41
CA GLY A 136 -3.73 -4.98 -9.41
C GLY A 136 -4.32 -5.42 -10.74
N VAL A 137 -5.44 -6.15 -10.68
CA VAL A 137 -6.22 -6.64 -11.82
C VAL A 137 -7.72 -6.41 -11.58
N GLY A 138 -8.54 -6.61 -12.61
CA GLY A 138 -9.99 -6.58 -12.47
C GLY A 138 -10.54 -7.81 -11.72
N SER A 139 -11.75 -7.67 -11.16
CA SER A 139 -12.40 -8.78 -10.43
C SER A 139 -12.64 -10.01 -11.33
N THR A 140 -12.82 -9.83 -12.64
CA THR A 140 -12.95 -10.93 -13.61
C THR A 140 -11.64 -11.69 -13.76
N ASP A 141 -10.50 -10.98 -13.84
CA ASP A 141 -9.17 -11.60 -13.90
C ASP A 141 -8.84 -12.32 -12.59
N MET A 142 -9.23 -11.74 -11.44
CA MET A 142 -9.14 -12.41 -10.14
C MET A 142 -9.92 -13.71 -10.12
N ALA A 143 -11.16 -13.72 -10.64
CA ALA A 143 -11.99 -14.93 -10.72
C ALA A 143 -11.33 -16.02 -11.56
N ALA A 144 -10.81 -15.65 -12.73
CA ALA A 144 -10.05 -16.58 -13.59
C ALA A 144 -8.78 -17.08 -12.90
N GLY A 145 -8.03 -16.18 -12.23
CA GLY A 145 -6.84 -16.54 -11.46
C GLY A 145 -7.13 -17.52 -10.32
N MET A 146 -8.22 -17.31 -9.56
CA MET A 146 -8.65 -18.24 -8.52
C MET A 146 -9.00 -19.63 -9.08
N ALA A 147 -9.56 -19.69 -10.28
CA ALA A 147 -9.94 -20.97 -10.89
C ALA A 147 -8.75 -21.71 -11.52
N THR A 148 -7.87 -20.98 -12.21
CA THR A 148 -6.84 -21.57 -13.09
C THR A 148 -5.43 -21.55 -12.51
N GLY A 149 -5.14 -20.65 -11.56
CA GLY A 149 -3.79 -20.40 -11.08
C GLY A 149 -2.89 -19.69 -12.09
N GLU A 150 -3.47 -19.09 -13.14
CA GLU A 150 -2.73 -18.41 -14.21
C GLU A 150 -3.39 -17.07 -14.56
N ALA A 151 -2.59 -16.16 -15.09
CA ALA A 151 -3.08 -14.90 -15.64
C ALA A 151 -2.31 -14.50 -16.90
N TRP A 152 -2.90 -13.63 -17.71
CA TRP A 152 -2.28 -13.01 -18.86
C TRP A 152 -1.59 -11.72 -18.48
N PHE A 153 -0.39 -11.52 -19.01
CA PHE A 153 0.36 -10.29 -18.85
C PHE A 153 0.90 -9.80 -20.18
N LYS A 154 0.80 -8.51 -20.41
CA LYS A 154 1.67 -7.82 -21.34
C LYS A 154 2.91 -7.41 -20.55
N VAL A 155 4.08 -7.90 -20.91
CA VAL A 155 5.33 -7.60 -20.21
C VAL A 155 5.56 -6.09 -20.21
N PRO A 156 5.66 -5.42 -19.03
CA PRO A 156 5.88 -3.99 -18.99
C PRO A 156 7.33 -3.63 -19.35
N SER A 157 7.55 -2.42 -19.87
CA SER A 157 8.84 -1.76 -19.78
C SER A 157 9.14 -1.36 -18.35
N ALA A 158 10.36 -0.93 -18.05
CA ALA A 158 10.73 -0.53 -16.70
C ALA A 158 11.43 0.84 -16.68
N ILE A 159 11.21 1.58 -15.58
CA ILE A 159 11.97 2.75 -15.18
C ILE A 159 12.87 2.33 -14.02
N LYS A 160 14.17 2.63 -14.10
CA LYS A 160 15.10 2.41 -13.01
C LYS A 160 15.22 3.66 -12.14
N PHE A 161 14.97 3.50 -10.85
CA PHE A 161 15.25 4.51 -9.83
C PHE A 161 16.50 4.09 -9.06
N ASN A 162 17.59 4.81 -9.26
CA ASN A 162 18.84 4.59 -8.57
C ASN A 162 18.90 5.48 -7.34
N LEU A 163 18.74 4.89 -6.15
CA LEU A 163 18.68 5.60 -4.88
C LEU A 163 20.07 5.68 -4.25
N THR A 164 20.47 6.88 -3.83
CA THR A 164 21.73 7.14 -3.12
C THR A 164 21.48 7.88 -1.82
N GLY A 165 22.47 8.04 -0.96
CA GLY A 165 22.35 8.77 0.30
C GLY A 165 21.42 8.10 1.32
N LYS A 166 20.92 8.90 2.26
CA LYS A 166 20.02 8.45 3.32
C LYS A 166 19.00 9.53 3.68
N LEU A 167 17.83 9.10 4.15
CA LEU A 167 16.77 10.01 4.58
C LEU A 167 17.18 10.85 5.79
N ASN A 168 16.74 12.10 5.81
CA ASN A 168 16.83 12.97 6.95
C ASN A 168 15.79 12.58 8.02
N LYS A 169 16.00 13.08 9.25
CA LYS A 169 15.04 12.85 10.34
C LYS A 169 13.65 13.36 9.96
N TYR A 170 12.61 12.59 10.30
CA TYR A 170 11.19 12.83 9.99
C TYR A 170 10.84 12.87 8.49
N VAL A 171 11.76 12.47 7.61
CA VAL A 171 11.48 12.14 6.21
C VAL A 171 11.35 10.63 6.09
N SER A 172 10.35 10.14 5.37
CA SER A 172 10.02 8.72 5.26
C SER A 172 9.81 8.28 3.82
N GLY A 173 9.55 7.00 3.62
CA GLY A 173 9.18 6.45 2.30
C GLY A 173 7.98 7.15 1.66
N LYS A 174 7.05 7.71 2.47
CA LYS A 174 5.94 8.53 1.96
C LYS A 174 6.45 9.79 1.26
N ASP A 175 7.40 10.50 1.87
CA ASP A 175 7.96 11.71 1.28
C ASP A 175 8.73 11.38 -0.01
N VAL A 176 9.43 10.24 -0.03
CA VAL A 176 10.13 9.74 -1.24
C VAL A 176 9.16 9.49 -2.38
N ILE A 177 8.09 8.75 -2.15
CA ILE A 177 7.16 8.43 -3.24
C ILE A 177 6.35 9.65 -3.68
N LEU A 178 5.98 10.55 -2.77
CA LEU A 178 5.35 11.82 -3.13
C LEU A 178 6.31 12.69 -3.96
N HIS A 179 7.59 12.76 -3.60
CA HIS A 179 8.61 13.44 -4.40
C HIS A 179 8.71 12.84 -5.81
N ILE A 180 8.74 11.51 -5.92
CA ILE A 180 8.78 10.81 -7.22
C ILE A 180 7.54 11.13 -8.05
N ILE A 181 6.34 11.00 -7.48
CA ILE A 181 5.09 11.27 -8.20
C ILE A 181 5.01 12.74 -8.63
N GLY A 182 5.44 13.67 -7.77
CA GLY A 182 5.54 15.08 -8.14
C GLY A 182 6.51 15.38 -9.28
N MET A 183 7.58 14.56 -9.40
CA MET A 183 8.58 14.68 -10.47
C MET A 183 8.09 14.11 -11.81
N ILE A 184 7.44 12.94 -11.81
CA ILE A 184 7.12 12.21 -13.04
C ILE A 184 5.65 12.31 -13.48
N GLY A 185 4.75 12.76 -12.59
CA GLY A 185 3.31 12.84 -12.80
C GLY A 185 2.56 11.54 -12.52
N VAL A 186 1.23 11.62 -12.45
CA VAL A 186 0.33 10.46 -12.18
C VAL A 186 0.29 9.44 -13.32
N ASP A 187 0.79 9.78 -14.49
CA ASP A 187 0.91 8.91 -15.67
C ASP A 187 2.36 8.65 -16.08
N GLY A 188 3.33 9.17 -15.32
CA GLY A 188 4.75 9.14 -15.63
C GLY A 188 5.37 7.74 -15.71
N ALA A 189 4.73 6.74 -15.11
CA ALA A 189 5.10 5.32 -15.20
C ALA A 189 3.96 4.46 -15.76
N LEU A 190 3.07 5.04 -16.59
CA LEU A 190 1.89 4.36 -17.10
C LEU A 190 2.23 3.02 -17.74
N TYR A 191 1.67 1.94 -17.17
CA TYR A 191 1.89 0.55 -17.58
C TYR A 191 3.37 0.08 -17.53
N GLN A 192 4.22 0.74 -16.76
CA GLN A 192 5.62 0.36 -16.58
C GLN A 192 5.86 -0.28 -15.21
N SER A 193 7.00 -0.91 -15.04
CA SER A 193 7.53 -1.31 -13.73
C SER A 193 8.46 -0.21 -13.21
N MET A 194 8.30 0.19 -11.96
CA MET A 194 9.26 1.05 -11.26
C MET A 194 10.23 0.16 -10.50
N GLU A 195 11.51 0.10 -10.92
CA GLU A 195 12.54 -0.75 -10.29
C GLU A 195 13.48 0.09 -9.45
N PHE A 196 13.51 -0.18 -8.14
CA PHE A 196 14.30 0.57 -7.15
C PHE A 196 15.59 -0.17 -6.81
N THR A 197 16.73 0.49 -7.03
CA THR A 197 18.07 -0.05 -6.85
C THR A 197 18.98 0.99 -6.19
N GLY A 198 20.25 0.66 -5.97
CA GLY A 198 21.27 1.59 -5.51
C GLY A 198 21.60 1.47 -4.01
N GLU A 199 22.67 2.13 -3.61
CA GLU A 199 23.19 2.02 -2.25
C GLU A 199 22.28 2.62 -1.18
N GLY A 200 21.45 3.59 -1.57
CA GLY A 200 20.45 4.22 -0.68
C GLY A 200 19.41 3.24 -0.15
N LEU A 201 19.19 2.08 -0.80
CA LEU A 201 18.29 1.04 -0.30
C LEU A 201 18.60 0.62 1.13
N LYS A 202 19.89 0.58 1.51
CA LYS A 202 20.34 0.20 2.85
C LYS A 202 19.83 1.16 3.95
N SER A 203 19.44 2.36 3.59
CA SER A 203 18.89 3.36 4.52
C SER A 203 17.37 3.31 4.65
N LEU A 204 16.68 2.59 3.75
CA LEU A 204 15.24 2.43 3.75
C LEU A 204 14.82 1.18 4.53
N SER A 205 13.98 1.37 5.53
CA SER A 205 13.33 0.27 6.23
C SER A 205 12.39 -0.49 5.28
N ILE A 206 11.98 -1.70 5.65
CA ILE A 206 10.93 -2.42 4.89
C ILE A 206 9.62 -1.64 4.87
N ASP A 207 9.30 -0.94 5.96
CA ASP A 207 8.09 -0.12 6.04
C ASP A 207 8.12 1.04 5.03
N ASP A 208 9.28 1.69 4.84
CA ASP A 208 9.47 2.70 3.80
C ASP A 208 9.30 2.11 2.40
N ARG A 209 9.94 0.95 2.13
CA ARG A 209 9.83 0.27 0.83
C ARG A 209 8.40 -0.15 0.52
N LEU A 210 7.67 -0.67 1.51
CA LEU A 210 6.26 -1.03 1.38
C LEU A 210 5.38 0.18 1.06
N CYS A 211 5.67 1.34 1.67
CA CYS A 211 4.98 2.60 1.36
C CYS A 211 5.26 3.07 -0.07
N ILE A 212 6.53 3.04 -0.50
CA ILE A 212 6.94 3.45 -1.85
C ILE A 212 6.32 2.53 -2.90
N ALA A 213 6.43 1.21 -2.73
CA ALA A 213 5.86 0.23 -3.66
C ALA A 213 4.33 0.32 -3.74
N ASN A 214 3.67 0.55 -2.59
CA ASN A 214 2.21 0.72 -2.51
C ASN A 214 1.73 1.85 -3.43
N MET A 215 2.42 2.98 -3.42
CA MET A 215 2.02 4.16 -4.19
C MET A 215 2.60 4.22 -5.61
N ALA A 216 3.27 3.18 -6.09
CA ALA A 216 3.73 3.11 -7.48
C ALA A 216 2.56 3.20 -8.48
N ILE A 217 1.40 2.65 -8.14
CA ILE A 217 0.19 2.75 -8.95
C ILE A 217 -0.29 4.20 -9.12
N GLU A 218 0.02 5.10 -8.19
CA GLU A 218 -0.35 6.52 -8.27
C GLU A 218 0.48 7.29 -9.31
N ALA A 219 1.56 6.67 -9.82
CA ALA A 219 2.29 7.13 -11.02
C ALA A 219 1.88 6.33 -12.29
N GLY A 220 0.82 5.51 -12.22
CA GLY A 220 0.34 4.67 -13.32
C GLY A 220 1.09 3.35 -13.49
N ALA A 221 2.02 3.00 -12.61
CA ALA A 221 2.84 1.80 -12.73
C ALA A 221 2.05 0.51 -12.50
N LYS A 222 2.52 -0.58 -13.14
CA LYS A 222 2.01 -1.94 -12.87
C LYS A 222 2.51 -2.47 -11.54
N ASN A 223 3.75 -2.15 -11.17
CA ASN A 223 4.31 -2.46 -9.86
C ASN A 223 5.48 -1.51 -9.53
N GLY A 224 5.83 -1.46 -8.23
CA GLY A 224 7.08 -0.87 -7.76
C GLY A 224 7.90 -1.97 -7.08
N ILE A 225 9.01 -2.39 -7.68
CA ILE A 225 9.80 -3.51 -7.21
C ILE A 225 11.17 -3.07 -6.71
N PHE A 226 11.56 -3.58 -5.55
CA PHE A 226 12.86 -3.31 -4.92
C PHE A 226 13.82 -4.47 -5.15
N GLU A 227 15.09 -4.14 -5.41
CA GLU A 227 16.15 -5.14 -5.37
C GLU A 227 16.23 -5.75 -3.98
N VAL A 228 16.23 -7.09 -3.93
CA VAL A 228 16.28 -7.85 -2.68
C VAL A 228 17.66 -7.77 -2.07
N ASP A 229 17.71 -7.34 -0.82
CA ASP A 229 18.93 -7.23 -0.02
C ASP A 229 18.80 -7.97 1.33
N GLU A 230 19.80 -7.78 2.18
CA GLU A 230 19.84 -8.40 3.52
C GLU A 230 18.68 -7.96 4.41
N ILE A 231 18.19 -6.71 4.25
CA ILE A 231 17.05 -6.17 5.03
C ILE A 231 15.77 -6.93 4.64
N THR A 232 15.55 -7.11 3.32
CA THR A 232 14.41 -7.88 2.81
C THR A 232 14.47 -9.32 3.28
N MET A 233 15.64 -9.97 3.16
CA MET A 233 15.80 -11.36 3.56
C MET A 233 15.64 -11.57 5.08
N ALA A 234 16.15 -10.65 5.90
CA ALA A 234 15.93 -10.68 7.34
C ALA A 234 14.45 -10.57 7.70
N TYR A 235 13.73 -9.65 7.03
CA TYR A 235 12.28 -9.50 7.21
C TYR A 235 11.50 -10.79 6.85
N MET A 236 11.85 -11.41 5.74
CA MET A 236 11.18 -12.64 5.27
C MET A 236 11.49 -13.85 6.15
N LYS A 237 12.75 -14.01 6.59
CA LYS A 237 13.18 -15.12 7.46
C LYS A 237 12.39 -15.21 8.77
N GLU A 238 11.93 -14.08 9.30
CA GLU A 238 11.11 -14.05 10.51
C GLU A 238 9.63 -14.44 10.25
N ARG A 239 9.20 -14.53 8.98
CA ARG A 239 7.77 -14.61 8.60
C ARG A 239 7.40 -15.78 7.71
N ALA A 240 8.38 -16.36 7.03
CA ALA A 240 8.13 -17.46 6.10
C ALA A 240 9.23 -18.50 6.23
N ASP A 241 8.82 -19.78 6.30
CA ASP A 241 9.72 -20.93 6.32
C ASP A 241 9.68 -21.60 4.92
N ARG A 242 10.13 -20.85 3.92
CA ARG A 242 10.30 -21.35 2.54
C ARG A 242 11.43 -20.60 1.83
N ASP A 243 12.02 -21.24 0.85
CA ASP A 243 13.02 -20.64 -0.02
C ASP A 243 12.39 -19.67 -1.02
N PHE A 244 13.17 -18.66 -1.39
CA PHE A 244 12.77 -17.62 -2.35
C PHE A 244 13.78 -17.52 -3.48
N ASP A 245 13.28 -17.29 -4.71
CA ASP A 245 14.14 -16.95 -5.84
C ASP A 245 14.42 -15.44 -5.87
N ILE A 246 15.69 -15.09 -5.82
CA ILE A 246 16.11 -13.69 -5.84
C ILE A 246 16.52 -13.31 -7.25
N PHE A 247 15.84 -12.32 -7.84
CA PHE A 247 16.16 -11.80 -9.16
C PHE A 247 16.78 -10.42 -9.07
N LYS A 248 17.90 -10.26 -9.77
CA LYS A 248 18.54 -8.97 -10.05
C LYS A 248 18.47 -8.70 -11.55
N ALA A 249 18.37 -7.43 -11.93
CA ALA A 249 18.49 -7.05 -13.33
C ALA A 249 19.85 -7.45 -13.89
N ASP A 250 19.89 -7.79 -15.18
CA ASP A 250 21.15 -7.98 -15.89
C ASP A 250 21.89 -6.65 -16.04
N GLU A 251 23.21 -6.69 -16.17
CA GLU A 251 24.03 -5.49 -16.35
C GLU A 251 23.65 -4.72 -17.63
N ASP A 252 23.22 -5.44 -18.67
CA ASP A 252 22.75 -4.93 -19.94
C ASP A 252 21.22 -4.72 -20.01
N ALA A 253 20.51 -4.78 -18.87
CA ALA A 253 19.08 -4.58 -18.83
C ALA A 253 18.68 -3.21 -19.40
N VAL A 254 17.70 -3.21 -20.30
CA VAL A 254 17.20 -1.99 -20.95
C VAL A 254 16.07 -1.39 -20.15
N TYR A 255 16.21 -0.12 -19.81
CA TYR A 255 15.19 0.68 -19.12
C TYR A 255 14.70 1.81 -20.02
N SER A 256 13.41 2.14 -19.94
CA SER A 256 12.83 3.29 -20.67
C SER A 256 13.40 4.62 -20.17
N ARG A 257 13.70 4.69 -18.86
CA ARG A 257 14.37 5.82 -18.20
C ARG A 257 15.20 5.30 -17.03
N VAL A 258 16.26 6.05 -16.69
CA VAL A 258 17.01 5.90 -15.44
C VAL A 258 16.94 7.23 -14.71
N ILE A 259 16.54 7.21 -13.46
CA ILE A 259 16.35 8.39 -12.61
C ILE A 259 17.19 8.20 -11.34
N ASP A 260 18.11 9.12 -11.10
CA ASP A 260 18.93 9.14 -9.88
C ASP A 260 18.21 10.00 -8.82
N ILE A 261 18.12 9.49 -7.59
CA ILE A 261 17.54 10.20 -6.45
C ILE A 261 18.49 10.11 -5.26
N ASP A 262 18.98 11.27 -4.82
CA ASP A 262 19.67 11.40 -3.55
C ASP A 262 18.66 11.57 -2.42
N LEU A 263 18.50 10.52 -1.61
CA LEU A 263 17.56 10.50 -0.47
C LEU A 263 17.83 11.61 0.55
N SER A 264 19.08 12.11 0.64
CA SER A 264 19.43 13.21 1.55
C SER A 264 18.83 14.56 1.14
N THR A 265 18.43 14.69 -0.12
CA THR A 265 17.81 15.91 -0.66
C THR A 265 16.29 15.90 -0.55
N VAL A 266 15.68 14.73 -0.31
CA VAL A 266 14.23 14.61 -0.15
C VAL A 266 13.79 15.34 1.12
N LYS A 267 12.73 16.12 1.00
CA LYS A 267 12.16 16.94 2.06
C LYS A 267 10.77 16.42 2.45
N GLN A 268 10.30 16.84 3.65
CA GLN A 268 8.90 16.65 4.03
C GLN A 268 7.99 17.24 2.95
N THR A 269 7.10 16.42 2.42
CA THR A 269 6.31 16.73 1.23
C THR A 269 4.82 16.55 1.49
N VAL A 270 4.01 17.46 1.00
CA VAL A 270 2.54 17.35 0.98
C VAL A 270 2.05 17.35 -0.44
N SER A 271 1.18 16.40 -0.77
CA SER A 271 0.43 16.41 -2.02
C SER A 271 -0.91 17.12 -1.82
N PHE A 272 -1.16 18.12 -2.62
CA PHE A 272 -2.37 18.95 -2.61
C PHE A 272 -3.51 18.28 -3.38
N PRO A 273 -4.78 18.60 -3.07
CA PRO A 273 -5.94 18.13 -3.84
C PRO A 273 -5.84 18.57 -5.32
N HIS A 274 -6.33 17.83 -6.30
CA HIS A 274 -7.03 16.53 -6.21
C HIS A 274 -6.25 15.46 -6.99
N LEU A 275 -4.93 15.62 -7.08
CA LEU A 275 -4.03 14.66 -7.72
C LEU A 275 -2.78 14.43 -6.84
N PRO A 276 -2.29 13.20 -6.72
CA PRO A 276 -1.08 12.89 -5.94
C PRO A 276 0.18 13.63 -6.43
N GLU A 277 0.23 14.07 -7.68
CA GLU A 277 1.36 14.82 -8.28
C GLU A 277 1.43 16.29 -7.85
N ASN A 278 0.37 16.84 -7.27
CA ASN A 278 0.34 18.24 -6.82
C ASN A 278 1.17 18.42 -5.55
N THR A 279 2.45 18.09 -5.59
CA THR A 279 3.33 18.09 -4.43
C THR A 279 3.98 19.45 -4.17
N LYS A 280 4.11 19.79 -2.87
CA LYS A 280 4.91 20.91 -2.39
C LYS A 280 5.78 20.47 -1.22
N ILE A 281 6.98 21.02 -1.11
CA ILE A 281 7.81 20.92 0.09
C ILE A 281 7.10 21.68 1.21
N VAL A 282 6.98 21.07 2.38
CA VAL A 282 6.22 21.65 3.50
C VAL A 282 6.73 23.03 3.92
N ASP A 283 8.06 23.22 3.94
CA ASP A 283 8.68 24.49 4.31
C ASP A 283 8.45 25.61 3.28
N GLU A 284 8.01 25.28 2.08
CA GLU A 284 7.71 26.24 1.00
C GLU A 284 6.23 26.63 0.95
N ILE A 285 5.38 26.01 1.79
CA ILE A 285 3.96 26.35 1.88
C ILE A 285 3.81 27.64 2.67
N THR A 286 3.39 28.69 1.99
CA THR A 286 3.19 30.02 2.58
C THR A 286 1.75 30.27 3.02
N GLU A 287 0.81 29.47 2.52
CA GLU A 287 -0.62 29.60 2.82
C GLU A 287 -0.96 29.02 4.20
N ASP A 288 -1.85 29.68 4.94
CA ASP A 288 -2.37 29.16 6.22
C ASP A 288 -3.53 28.18 5.98
N ILE A 289 -3.20 26.95 5.60
CA ILE A 289 -4.18 25.91 5.23
C ILE A 289 -4.66 25.20 6.50
N LYS A 290 -5.84 25.58 7.00
CA LYS A 290 -6.49 24.93 8.13
C LYS A 290 -7.05 23.58 7.73
N ILE A 291 -7.04 22.64 8.69
CA ILE A 291 -7.56 21.29 8.52
C ILE A 291 -8.66 20.99 9.54
N ASP A 292 -9.63 20.16 9.15
CA ASP A 292 -10.72 19.69 9.98
C ASP A 292 -10.48 18.26 10.48
N GLN A 293 -9.64 17.51 9.77
CA GLN A 293 -9.34 16.12 10.09
C GLN A 293 -7.88 15.74 9.80
N ALA A 294 -7.33 14.87 10.62
CA ALA A 294 -6.08 14.16 10.34
C ALA A 294 -6.32 12.64 10.38
N VAL A 295 -5.78 11.91 9.41
CA VAL A 295 -5.85 10.43 9.37
C VAL A 295 -4.43 9.89 9.29
N ILE A 296 -4.05 9.08 10.29
CA ILE A 296 -2.72 8.46 10.38
C ILE A 296 -2.90 6.94 10.35
N GLY A 297 -2.37 6.28 9.34
CA GLY A 297 -2.53 4.85 9.15
C GLY A 297 -2.62 4.45 7.68
N SER A 298 -3.54 3.52 7.35
CA SER A 298 -3.69 2.95 6.00
C SER A 298 -2.66 1.87 5.67
N CYS A 299 -2.82 1.20 4.52
CA CYS A 299 -1.86 0.23 4.01
C CYS A 299 -0.49 0.85 3.71
N THR A 300 -0.41 2.16 3.50
CA THR A 300 0.85 2.88 3.29
C THR A 300 1.61 3.12 4.59
N ASN A 301 0.94 3.64 5.62
CA ASN A 301 1.57 4.15 6.85
C ASN A 301 0.83 3.74 8.14
N GLY A 302 0.37 2.50 8.21
CA GLY A 302 -0.23 1.91 9.40
C GLY A 302 0.69 0.93 10.15
N ARG A 303 1.99 0.91 9.85
CA ARG A 303 2.97 0.01 10.49
C ARG A 303 3.48 0.56 11.80
N ILE A 304 4.16 -0.26 12.57
CA ILE A 304 4.58 0.15 13.92
C ILE A 304 5.57 1.32 13.91
N SER A 305 6.42 1.41 12.89
CA SER A 305 7.33 2.54 12.72
C SER A 305 6.58 3.87 12.53
N ASP A 306 5.50 3.85 11.75
CA ASP A 306 4.62 5.01 11.54
C ASP A 306 3.92 5.43 12.83
N MET A 307 3.43 4.45 13.60
CA MET A 307 2.78 4.69 14.89
C MET A 307 3.75 5.29 15.91
N ARG A 308 5.00 4.81 15.94
CA ARG A 308 6.04 5.35 16.83
C ARG A 308 6.38 6.80 16.50
N ILE A 309 6.56 7.12 15.21
CA ILE A 309 6.83 8.51 14.76
C ILE A 309 5.66 9.42 15.13
N ALA A 310 4.43 9.03 14.83
CA ALA A 310 3.26 9.82 15.18
C ALA A 310 3.13 10.03 16.70
N ALA A 311 3.34 8.98 17.50
CA ALA A 311 3.29 9.06 18.96
C ALA A 311 4.41 9.94 19.54
N GLU A 312 5.63 9.88 18.99
CA GLU A 312 6.74 10.79 19.39
C GLU A 312 6.34 12.26 19.27
N ILE A 313 5.69 12.59 18.16
CA ILE A 313 5.27 13.97 17.86
C ILE A 313 4.09 14.40 18.73
N LEU A 314 3.15 13.49 19.02
CA LEU A 314 1.93 13.76 19.79
C LEU A 314 2.15 13.72 21.30
N LYS A 315 3.23 13.12 21.79
CA LYS A 315 3.48 12.92 23.21
C LYS A 315 3.50 14.27 23.98
N GLY A 316 2.63 14.37 24.98
CA GLY A 316 2.48 15.57 25.83
C GLY A 316 1.82 16.77 25.11
N LYS A 317 1.24 16.55 23.94
CA LYS A 317 0.52 17.59 23.18
C LYS A 317 -0.96 17.18 23.01
N HIS A 318 -1.78 18.14 22.62
CA HIS A 318 -3.18 17.92 22.28
C HIS A 318 -3.45 18.28 20.82
N ILE A 319 -4.37 17.56 20.19
CA ILE A 319 -4.91 17.89 18.87
C ILE A 319 -5.59 19.26 18.95
N ALA A 320 -5.41 20.08 17.93
CA ALA A 320 -6.01 21.40 17.84
C ALA A 320 -7.53 21.35 17.98
N LYS A 321 -8.10 22.34 18.67
CA LYS A 321 -9.56 22.42 18.84
C LYS A 321 -10.25 22.50 17.48
N GLY A 322 -11.21 21.63 17.25
CA GLY A 322 -11.97 21.54 15.99
C GLY A 322 -11.39 20.52 14.99
N VAL A 323 -10.21 19.97 15.24
CA VAL A 323 -9.63 18.91 14.40
C VAL A 323 -9.99 17.53 14.95
N ARG A 324 -10.43 16.62 14.10
CA ARG A 324 -10.59 15.19 14.39
C ARG A 324 -9.31 14.46 13.97
N CYS A 325 -8.69 13.70 14.88
CA CYS A 325 -7.54 12.89 14.54
C CYS A 325 -7.89 11.40 14.70
N ILE A 326 -7.72 10.63 13.62
CA ILE A 326 -8.00 9.20 13.58
C ILE A 326 -6.69 8.48 13.32
N VAL A 327 -6.31 7.56 14.23
CA VAL A 327 -5.12 6.73 14.13
C VAL A 327 -5.55 5.28 13.88
N ILE A 328 -5.00 4.66 12.83
CA ILE A 328 -5.40 3.33 12.37
C ILE A 328 -4.16 2.45 12.25
N PRO A 329 -3.84 1.62 13.26
CA PRO A 329 -2.83 0.57 13.12
C PRO A 329 -3.19 -0.38 11.97
N GLY A 330 -2.21 -0.77 11.15
CA GLY A 330 -2.46 -1.53 9.93
C GLY A 330 -2.94 -2.97 10.17
N THR A 331 -2.61 -3.55 11.33
CA THR A 331 -2.99 -4.93 11.70
C THR A 331 -3.27 -5.03 13.19
N GLN A 332 -3.95 -6.12 13.60
CA GLN A 332 -4.13 -6.40 15.04
C GLN A 332 -2.81 -6.58 15.79
N LYS A 333 -1.79 -7.12 15.13
CA LYS A 333 -0.46 -7.26 15.74
C LYS A 333 0.16 -5.89 16.01
N VAL A 334 0.07 -4.96 15.06
CA VAL A 334 0.51 -3.56 15.25
C VAL A 334 -0.33 -2.87 16.32
N TYR A 335 -1.65 -3.08 16.32
CA TYR A 335 -2.54 -2.53 17.36
C TYR A 335 -2.15 -3.00 18.77
N LEU A 336 -1.93 -4.31 18.93
CA LEU A 336 -1.46 -4.90 20.19
C LEU A 336 -0.08 -4.36 20.58
N GLN A 337 0.80 -4.15 19.62
CA GLN A 337 2.11 -3.55 19.86
C GLN A 337 2.01 -2.10 20.32
N CYS A 338 1.11 -1.31 19.72
CA CYS A 338 0.82 0.05 20.21
C CYS A 338 0.37 0.06 21.68
N ILE A 339 -0.44 -0.91 22.10
CA ILE A 339 -0.85 -1.06 23.50
C ILE A 339 0.36 -1.39 24.39
N LYS A 340 1.16 -2.38 24.01
CA LYS A 340 2.32 -2.84 24.78
C LYS A 340 3.42 -1.78 24.94
N GLU A 341 3.60 -0.93 23.92
CA GLU A 341 4.58 0.16 23.94
C GLU A 341 4.03 1.46 24.56
N GLY A 342 2.76 1.49 24.99
CA GLY A 342 2.13 2.69 25.55
C GLY A 342 1.76 3.75 24.52
N LEU A 343 1.87 3.45 23.21
CA LEU A 343 1.54 4.40 22.14
C LEU A 343 0.03 4.69 22.10
N ALA A 344 -0.79 3.67 22.41
CA ALA A 344 -2.24 3.81 22.50
C ALA A 344 -2.65 4.88 23.54
N GLU A 345 -2.01 4.88 24.71
CA GLU A 345 -2.24 5.89 25.74
C GLU A 345 -1.84 7.29 25.26
N ILE A 346 -0.70 7.42 24.56
CA ILE A 346 -0.26 8.70 23.99
C ILE A 346 -1.31 9.23 23.00
N PHE A 347 -1.82 8.40 22.10
CA PHE A 347 -2.82 8.81 21.12
C PHE A 347 -4.12 9.27 21.78
N VAL A 348 -4.63 8.50 22.74
CA VAL A 348 -5.87 8.85 23.45
C VAL A 348 -5.71 10.12 24.27
N ASN A 349 -4.59 10.27 25.00
CA ASN A 349 -4.29 11.48 25.78
C ASN A 349 -4.10 12.71 24.88
N ALA A 350 -3.62 12.56 23.65
CA ALA A 350 -3.54 13.64 22.69
C ALA A 350 -4.91 14.03 22.10
N GLY A 351 -5.97 13.26 22.34
CA GLY A 351 -7.32 13.50 21.82
C GLY A 351 -7.57 12.81 20.47
N CYS A 352 -6.78 11.81 20.11
CA CYS A 352 -7.02 11.00 18.92
C CYS A 352 -8.04 9.90 19.18
N VAL A 353 -8.76 9.48 18.13
CA VAL A 353 -9.47 8.21 18.08
C VAL A 353 -8.51 7.14 17.61
N LEU A 354 -8.23 6.14 18.45
CA LEU A 354 -7.48 4.95 18.04
C LEU A 354 -8.48 3.90 17.54
N SER A 355 -8.43 3.59 16.25
CA SER A 355 -9.37 2.70 15.58
C SER A 355 -8.84 1.27 15.48
N THR A 356 -9.75 0.31 15.27
CA THR A 356 -9.38 -1.02 14.78
C THR A 356 -8.74 -0.93 13.40
N PRO A 357 -7.91 -1.93 13.00
CA PRO A 357 -7.38 -2.00 11.64
C PRO A 357 -8.50 -2.03 10.61
N THR A 358 -8.53 -1.04 9.72
CA THR A 358 -9.49 -0.98 8.61
C THR A 358 -9.02 -0.01 7.53
N CYS A 359 -9.35 -0.28 6.28
CA CYS A 359 -9.10 0.61 5.15
C CYS A 359 -10.17 1.72 5.01
N GLY A 360 -11.24 1.66 5.79
CA GLY A 360 -12.47 2.45 5.68
C GLY A 360 -12.34 3.93 5.36
N PRO A 361 -11.59 4.74 6.13
CA PRO A 361 -11.44 6.18 5.84
C PRO A 361 -10.79 6.49 4.52
N CYS A 362 -9.86 5.64 4.05
CA CYS A 362 -9.08 5.86 2.83
C CYS A 362 -9.93 6.03 1.57
N LEU A 363 -11.12 5.44 1.54
CA LEU A 363 -12.03 5.47 0.39
C LEU A 363 -13.38 6.17 0.69
N GLY A 364 -13.51 6.81 1.86
CA GLY A 364 -14.78 7.42 2.26
C GLY A 364 -15.91 6.41 2.49
N GLY A 365 -15.57 5.16 2.73
CA GLY A 365 -16.52 4.06 2.81
C GLY A 365 -16.96 3.71 4.23
N HIS A 366 -16.17 4.01 5.22
CA HIS A 366 -16.38 3.62 6.60
C HIS A 366 -15.59 4.55 7.53
N MET A 367 -16.24 5.21 8.48
CA MET A 367 -15.73 6.21 9.44
C MET A 367 -14.85 7.33 8.84
N GLY A 368 -14.72 8.44 9.55
CA GLY A 368 -13.86 9.56 9.13
C GLY A 368 -14.27 10.21 7.82
N ILE A 369 -15.55 10.09 7.42
CA ILE A 369 -16.06 10.63 6.17
C ILE A 369 -16.14 12.16 6.29
N LEU A 370 -15.65 12.87 5.26
CA LEU A 370 -15.61 14.31 5.19
C LEU A 370 -16.94 14.89 4.67
N ALA A 371 -17.40 15.98 5.30
CA ALA A 371 -18.48 16.80 4.81
C ALA A 371 -18.02 17.76 3.70
N ALA A 372 -18.96 18.49 3.09
CA ALA A 372 -18.65 19.51 2.10
C ALA A 372 -17.74 20.60 2.67
N GLY A 373 -16.68 20.94 1.96
CA GLY A 373 -15.71 21.98 2.33
C GLY A 373 -14.73 21.58 3.43
N GLU A 374 -14.84 20.38 4.02
CA GLU A 374 -13.85 19.93 5.02
C GLU A 374 -12.52 19.54 4.37
N ARG A 375 -11.44 19.79 5.10
CA ARG A 375 -10.06 19.48 4.70
C ARG A 375 -9.44 18.45 5.62
N ALA A 376 -8.86 17.40 5.02
CA ALA A 376 -8.10 16.40 5.76
C ALA A 376 -6.66 16.35 5.32
N ILE A 377 -5.74 16.22 6.29
CA ILE A 377 -4.39 15.72 6.03
C ILE A 377 -4.36 14.21 6.32
N SER A 378 -3.77 13.44 5.44
CA SER A 378 -3.86 11.98 5.52
C SER A 378 -2.59 11.28 5.08
N THR A 379 -2.27 10.18 5.74
CA THR A 379 -1.20 9.28 5.32
C THR A 379 -1.68 8.19 4.34
N THR A 380 -2.92 8.29 3.85
CA THR A 380 -3.47 7.42 2.80
C THR A 380 -2.77 7.65 1.46
N ASN A 381 -3.20 6.96 0.42
CA ASN A 381 -2.49 6.94 -0.88
C ASN A 381 -3.14 7.79 -1.97
N ARG A 382 -4.39 8.20 -1.84
CA ARG A 382 -5.16 8.93 -2.86
C ARG A 382 -5.87 10.15 -2.29
N ASN A 383 -5.92 11.22 -3.12
CA ASN A 383 -6.60 12.47 -2.77
C ASN A 383 -7.50 13.00 -3.91
N PHE A 384 -8.03 12.11 -4.73
CA PHE A 384 -8.97 12.47 -5.80
C PHE A 384 -10.24 13.12 -5.27
N VAL A 385 -10.96 13.83 -6.13
CA VAL A 385 -12.26 14.45 -5.82
C VAL A 385 -13.19 13.42 -5.14
N GLY A 386 -13.72 13.76 -3.97
CA GLY A 386 -14.63 12.91 -3.20
C GLY A 386 -14.00 11.66 -2.57
N ARG A 387 -12.67 11.55 -2.57
CA ARG A 387 -11.98 10.32 -2.11
C ARG A 387 -12.31 9.91 -0.68
N MET A 388 -12.44 10.87 0.24
CA MET A 388 -12.71 10.59 1.66
C MET A 388 -14.10 11.06 2.11
N GLY A 389 -15.01 11.37 1.17
CA GLY A 389 -16.36 11.84 1.51
C GLY A 389 -17.02 12.70 0.44
N HIS A 390 -17.46 13.90 0.82
CA HIS A 390 -18.14 14.81 -0.09
C HIS A 390 -17.21 15.26 -1.25
N VAL A 391 -17.78 15.50 -2.42
CA VAL A 391 -17.01 15.92 -3.62
C VAL A 391 -16.29 17.26 -3.44
N ASP A 392 -16.83 18.15 -2.61
CA ASP A 392 -16.24 19.45 -2.28
C ASP A 392 -15.24 19.36 -1.10
N SER A 393 -14.94 18.17 -0.59
CA SER A 393 -13.92 17.98 0.42
C SER A 393 -12.52 17.91 -0.21
N GLU A 394 -11.51 18.30 0.57
CA GLU A 394 -10.11 18.32 0.12
C GLU A 394 -9.27 17.38 0.97
N VAL A 395 -8.47 16.53 0.31
CA VAL A 395 -7.53 15.63 0.97
C VAL A 395 -6.10 15.98 0.59
N TYR A 396 -5.26 16.18 1.60
CA TYR A 396 -3.82 16.42 1.47
C TYR A 396 -3.07 15.18 1.90
N LEU A 397 -2.17 14.64 1.06
CA LEU A 397 -1.38 13.46 1.40
C LEU A 397 -0.05 13.89 2.02
N ALA A 398 0.33 13.22 3.11
CA ALA A 398 1.58 13.52 3.81
C ALA A 398 2.11 12.30 4.58
N SER A 399 3.35 12.39 5.06
CA SER A 399 3.94 11.40 5.97
C SER A 399 3.30 11.44 7.37
N PRO A 400 3.45 10.39 8.17
CA PRO A 400 2.96 10.36 9.56
C PRO A 400 3.48 11.51 10.41
N ALA A 401 4.73 11.94 10.19
CA ALA A 401 5.33 13.06 10.90
C ALA A 401 4.57 14.38 10.60
N VAL A 402 4.37 14.66 9.33
CA VAL A 402 3.67 15.88 8.88
C VAL A 402 2.19 15.85 9.29
N ALA A 403 1.53 14.70 9.18
CA ALA A 403 0.13 14.55 9.57
C ALA A 403 -0.07 14.77 11.08
N ALA A 404 0.80 14.19 11.92
CA ALA A 404 0.76 14.39 13.38
C ALA A 404 1.06 15.84 13.79
N ALA A 405 2.06 16.47 13.17
CA ALA A 405 2.38 17.88 13.42
C ALA A 405 1.22 18.80 13.04
N SER A 406 0.62 18.55 11.87
CA SER A 406 -0.52 19.32 11.38
C SER A 406 -1.76 19.16 12.27
N ALA A 407 -1.99 17.96 12.80
CA ALA A 407 -3.10 17.71 13.72
C ALA A 407 -2.98 18.53 15.02
N VAL A 408 -1.77 18.66 15.56
CA VAL A 408 -1.50 19.50 16.73
C VAL A 408 -1.63 20.99 16.40
N ALA A 409 -1.18 21.41 15.23
CA ALA A 409 -1.21 22.82 14.82
C ALA A 409 -2.58 23.29 14.32
N GLY A 410 -3.47 22.37 13.91
CA GLY A 410 -4.75 22.68 13.27
C GLY A 410 -4.63 23.18 11.83
N LYS A 411 -3.43 23.07 11.24
CA LYS A 411 -3.12 23.49 9.87
C LYS A 411 -1.94 22.69 9.33
N ILE A 412 -1.78 22.71 8.02
CA ILE A 412 -0.66 22.01 7.37
C ILE A 412 0.66 22.63 7.85
N THR A 413 1.52 21.79 8.44
CA THR A 413 2.86 22.17 8.89
C THR A 413 3.78 20.97 8.99
N GLY A 414 5.09 21.21 8.87
CA GLY A 414 6.13 20.20 9.08
C GLY A 414 6.67 20.17 10.50
N ILE A 415 7.63 19.29 10.71
CA ILE A 415 8.44 19.19 11.92
C ILE A 415 9.85 19.74 11.63
N LYS A 416 10.31 20.62 12.52
CA LYS A 416 11.67 21.17 12.46
C LYS A 416 12.65 20.29 13.23
#